data_c8cf2c4e8a14dab74f30942fe23e2d28
#
_entry.id   c8cf2c4e8a14dab74f30942fe23e2d28
#
_cell.length_a   1.000
_cell.length_b   1.000
_cell.length_c   1.000
_cell.angle_alpha   90.00
_cell.angle_beta   90.00
_cell.angle_gamma   90.00
#
_symmetry.space_group_name_H-M   'P 1'
#
loop_
_entity.id
_entity.type
_entity.pdbx_description
1 polymer ?
#
loop_
_entity_poly.entity_id
_entity_poly.type
_entity_poly.pdbx_seq_one_letter_code
_entity_poly.pdbx_strand_id
1 'polypeptide(L)'
;MSESIATLIPLEAVDPVLIERLLDRAFGEDRHARTAYRIRAGMDWLPQLSFAALDADEMLVGTLQCWPIALRDPAGRPVPLVMVGPVAVVPERQSEGFGQGLMSAMLDAEARLAQPNQAALAQVLIGDASYYGRWGFSAAPTGGWRCPGPYDPARLLARGANLAAMPAEGMLGPWEG
;
A
#
# COMPACT_ATOMS: atom_id res chain seq x y z
N MET A 1 -19.99 24.21 -2.99
CA MET A 1 -18.82 23.32 -3.08
C MET A 1 -19.20 22.08 -3.85
N SER A 2 -18.60 21.90 -5.00
CA SER A 2 -18.80 20.64 -5.71
C SER A 2 -17.97 19.57 -4.99
N GLU A 3 -18.63 18.63 -4.36
CA GLU A 3 -17.96 17.41 -3.95
C GLU A 3 -17.41 16.75 -5.21
N SER A 4 -16.11 16.55 -5.27
CA SER A 4 -15.50 15.75 -6.32
C SER A 4 -16.03 14.31 -6.16
N ILE A 5 -16.98 13.93 -6.99
CA ILE A 5 -17.51 12.55 -6.97
C ILE A 5 -16.45 11.66 -7.62
N ALA A 6 -15.67 10.98 -6.78
CA ALA A 6 -14.74 9.98 -7.25
C ALA A 6 -15.49 8.70 -7.55
N THR A 7 -15.26 8.13 -8.73
CA THR A 7 -15.65 6.77 -9.04
C THR A 7 -14.45 5.87 -8.75
N LEU A 8 -14.61 4.92 -7.86
CA LEU A 8 -13.58 3.94 -7.53
C LEU A 8 -13.85 2.65 -8.29
N ILE A 9 -12.83 2.17 -9.01
CA ILE A 9 -12.91 0.95 -9.81
C ILE A 9 -11.73 0.03 -9.47
N PRO A 10 -11.84 -1.29 -9.75
CA PRO A 10 -10.68 -2.17 -9.63
C PRO A 10 -9.54 -1.69 -10.53
N LEU A 11 -8.32 -1.75 -10.03
CA LEU A 11 -7.15 -1.31 -10.79
C LEU A 11 -6.94 -2.15 -12.06
N GLU A 12 -7.34 -3.42 -12.03
CA GLU A 12 -7.24 -4.31 -13.19
C GLU A 12 -8.10 -3.87 -14.38
N ALA A 13 -9.06 -2.98 -14.16
CA ALA A 13 -9.88 -2.40 -15.24
C ALA A 13 -9.17 -1.26 -15.98
N VAL A 14 -8.01 -0.82 -15.50
CA VAL A 14 -7.25 0.30 -16.09
C VAL A 14 -6.11 -0.23 -16.94
N ASP A 15 -5.90 0.41 -18.10
CA ASP A 15 -4.73 0.11 -18.95
C ASP A 15 -3.44 0.31 -18.16
N PRO A 16 -2.55 -0.71 -18.10
CA PRO A 16 -1.28 -0.61 -17.38
C PRO A 16 -0.42 0.57 -17.77
N VAL A 17 -0.46 0.99 -19.04
CA VAL A 17 0.29 2.17 -19.52
C VAL A 17 -0.17 3.44 -18.79
N LEU A 18 -1.46 3.59 -18.56
CA LEU A 18 -2.01 4.75 -17.84
C LEU A 18 -1.61 4.74 -16.37
N ILE A 19 -1.55 3.57 -15.76
CA ILE A 19 -1.08 3.42 -14.37
C ILE A 19 0.37 3.90 -14.26
N GLU A 20 1.25 3.41 -15.12
CA GLU A 20 2.66 3.78 -15.10
C GLU A 20 2.89 5.27 -15.34
N ARG A 21 2.14 5.86 -16.27
CA ARG A 21 2.20 7.31 -16.52
C ARG A 21 1.78 8.12 -15.31
N LEU A 22 0.72 7.69 -14.61
CA LEU A 22 0.27 8.38 -13.41
C LEU A 22 1.33 8.30 -12.31
N LEU A 23 1.94 7.13 -12.12
CA LEU A 23 3.00 6.96 -11.13
C LEU A 23 4.22 7.81 -11.45
N ASP A 24 4.61 7.91 -12.73
CA ASP A 24 5.71 8.78 -13.14
C ASP A 24 5.41 10.25 -12.84
N ARG A 25 4.17 10.70 -13.06
CA ARG A 25 3.76 12.07 -12.75
C ARG A 25 3.76 12.34 -11.24
N ALA A 26 3.32 11.38 -10.45
CA ALA A 26 3.21 11.56 -9.00
C ALA A 26 4.56 11.47 -8.27
N PHE A 27 5.47 10.61 -8.72
CA PHE A 27 6.71 10.27 -8.00
C PHE A 27 7.99 10.47 -8.80
N GLY A 28 7.90 10.74 -10.10
CA GLY A 28 9.06 10.86 -10.97
C GLY A 28 9.44 9.55 -11.68
N GLU A 29 10.16 9.66 -12.79
CA GLU A 29 10.58 8.49 -13.58
C GLU A 29 11.64 7.63 -12.88
N ASP A 30 12.36 8.22 -11.91
CA ASP A 30 13.37 7.54 -11.09
C ASP A 30 12.79 6.79 -9.90
N ARG A 31 11.47 6.72 -9.77
CA ARG A 31 10.76 6.10 -8.63
C ARG A 31 11.19 4.66 -8.34
N HIS A 32 11.61 3.90 -9.37
CA HIS A 32 12.02 2.50 -9.22
C HIS A 32 13.27 2.31 -8.36
N ALA A 33 14.04 3.36 -8.10
CA ALA A 33 15.18 3.32 -7.20
C ALA A 33 14.78 3.35 -5.72
N ARG A 34 13.52 3.64 -5.40
CA ARG A 34 13.05 3.74 -4.02
C ARG A 34 13.03 2.37 -3.34
N THR A 35 13.27 2.36 -2.05
CA THR A 35 13.31 1.15 -1.21
C THR A 35 12.03 0.32 -1.32
N ALA A 36 10.86 0.95 -1.42
CA ALA A 36 9.58 0.25 -1.57
C ALA A 36 9.58 -0.72 -2.75
N TYR A 37 10.22 -0.37 -3.86
CA TYR A 37 10.30 -1.24 -5.05
C TYR A 37 11.17 -2.47 -4.81
N ARG A 38 12.18 -2.36 -3.92
CA ARG A 38 13.01 -3.51 -3.53
C ARG A 38 12.25 -4.49 -2.63
N ILE A 39 11.39 -3.96 -1.75
CA ILE A 39 10.59 -4.79 -0.86
C ILE A 39 9.66 -5.72 -1.65
N ARG A 40 9.14 -5.26 -2.78
CA ARG A 40 8.19 -5.99 -3.62
C ARG A 40 8.78 -6.48 -4.95
N ALA A 41 10.09 -6.55 -5.05
CA ALA A 41 10.77 -6.91 -6.30
C ALA A 41 10.26 -8.23 -6.87
N GLY A 42 9.88 -8.23 -8.15
CA GLY A 42 9.37 -9.41 -8.84
C GLY A 42 7.92 -9.79 -8.52
N MET A 43 7.23 -9.04 -7.67
CA MET A 43 5.84 -9.31 -7.32
C MET A 43 4.87 -8.56 -8.25
N ASP A 44 3.71 -9.17 -8.48
CA ASP A 44 2.57 -8.51 -9.09
C ASP A 44 1.65 -7.98 -7.99
N TRP A 45 1.01 -6.83 -8.24
CA TRP A 45 0.07 -6.29 -7.26
C TRP A 45 -1.16 -7.18 -7.14
N LEU A 46 -1.80 -7.13 -5.96
CA LEU A 46 -2.97 -7.94 -5.62
C LEU A 46 -4.23 -7.30 -6.20
N PRO A 47 -4.89 -7.90 -7.22
CA PRO A 47 -6.04 -7.28 -7.86
C PRO A 47 -7.20 -6.99 -6.91
N GLN A 48 -7.43 -7.86 -5.94
CA GLN A 48 -8.54 -7.74 -5.00
C GLN A 48 -8.40 -6.60 -3.99
N LEU A 49 -7.19 -6.03 -3.86
CA LEU A 49 -6.88 -4.94 -2.92
C LEU A 49 -6.34 -3.69 -3.61
N SER A 50 -6.39 -3.64 -4.94
CA SER A 50 -5.82 -2.54 -5.70
C SER A 50 -6.91 -1.82 -6.49
N PHE A 51 -6.90 -0.48 -6.44
CA PHE A 51 -7.99 0.35 -6.94
C PHE A 51 -7.49 1.55 -7.73
N ALA A 52 -8.38 2.09 -8.54
CA ALA A 52 -8.17 3.34 -9.27
C ALA A 52 -9.30 4.31 -8.94
N ALA A 53 -9.00 5.60 -8.96
CA ALA A 53 -9.95 6.68 -8.79
C ALA A 53 -10.10 7.44 -10.10
N LEU A 54 -11.35 7.63 -10.54
CA LEU A 54 -11.70 8.44 -11.69
C LEU A 54 -12.43 9.69 -11.21
N ASP A 55 -12.22 10.80 -11.89
CA ASP A 55 -12.97 12.04 -11.61
C ASP A 55 -14.34 12.03 -12.29
N ALA A 56 -15.08 13.14 -12.20
CA ALA A 56 -16.39 13.29 -12.80
C ALA A 56 -16.40 13.17 -14.33
N ASP A 57 -15.26 13.39 -14.97
CA ASP A 57 -15.07 13.28 -16.43
C ASP A 57 -14.49 11.90 -16.83
N GLU A 58 -14.52 10.94 -15.89
CA GLU A 58 -13.97 9.58 -16.08
C GLU A 58 -12.46 9.55 -16.37
N MET A 59 -11.73 10.59 -15.94
CA MET A 59 -10.28 10.62 -16.08
C MET A 59 -9.60 9.98 -14.87
N LEU A 60 -8.57 9.18 -15.14
CA LEU A 60 -7.77 8.55 -14.09
C LEU A 60 -7.00 9.61 -13.31
N VAL A 61 -7.29 9.73 -12.00
CA VAL A 61 -6.67 10.74 -11.13
C VAL A 61 -5.90 10.15 -9.96
N GLY A 62 -6.11 8.87 -9.66
CA GLY A 62 -5.39 8.22 -8.56
C GLY A 62 -5.36 6.70 -8.69
N THR A 63 -4.38 6.10 -8.03
CA THR A 63 -4.24 4.64 -7.94
C THR A 63 -3.74 4.23 -6.55
N LEU A 64 -4.13 3.04 -6.14
CA LEU A 64 -3.61 2.37 -4.96
C LEU A 64 -3.26 0.94 -5.32
N GLN A 65 -2.03 0.53 -5.07
CA GLN A 65 -1.55 -0.82 -5.30
C GLN A 65 -1.24 -1.49 -3.97
N CYS A 66 -1.56 -2.78 -3.86
CA CYS A 66 -1.15 -3.63 -2.73
C CYS A 66 -0.35 -4.82 -3.25
N TRP A 67 0.62 -5.28 -2.48
CA TRP A 67 1.59 -6.27 -2.91
C TRP A 67 1.77 -7.38 -1.89
N PRO A 68 1.94 -8.64 -2.31
CA PRO A 68 2.31 -9.70 -1.40
C PRO A 68 3.80 -9.57 -1.05
N ILE A 69 4.09 -9.45 0.24
CA ILE A 69 5.47 -9.36 0.74
C ILE A 69 5.66 -10.27 1.94
N ALA A 70 6.89 -10.42 2.40
CA ALA A 70 7.23 -11.21 3.55
C ALA A 70 8.11 -10.42 4.52
N LEU A 71 7.91 -10.68 5.80
CA LEU A 71 8.89 -10.38 6.84
C LEU A 71 9.64 -11.69 7.13
N ARG A 72 10.94 -11.71 6.82
CA ARG A 72 11.78 -12.87 7.15
C ARG A 72 12.34 -12.69 8.53
N ASP A 73 12.04 -13.64 9.42
CA ASP A 73 12.53 -13.60 10.79
C ASP A 73 14.05 -13.91 10.83
N PRO A 74 14.72 -13.77 12.00
CA PRO A 74 16.16 -14.08 12.11
C PRO A 74 16.55 -15.50 11.73
N ALA A 75 15.60 -16.45 11.78
CA ALA A 75 15.82 -17.83 11.35
C ALA A 75 15.59 -18.01 9.82
N GLY A 76 15.24 -16.93 9.09
CA GLY A 76 15.02 -16.97 7.67
C GLY A 76 13.61 -17.39 7.25
N ARG A 77 12.68 -17.57 8.20
CA ARG A 77 11.31 -17.98 7.89
C ARG A 77 10.50 -16.80 7.39
N PRO A 78 9.81 -16.94 6.23
CA PRO A 78 8.97 -15.87 5.72
C PRO A 78 7.62 -15.86 6.44
N VAL A 79 7.20 -14.67 6.87
CA VAL A 79 5.86 -14.43 7.42
C VAL A 79 5.13 -13.50 6.46
N PRO A 80 3.96 -13.90 5.92
CA PRO A 80 3.28 -13.10 4.90
C PRO A 80 2.64 -11.84 5.48
N LEU A 81 2.72 -10.76 4.71
CA LEU A 81 1.97 -9.54 4.96
C LEU A 81 1.74 -8.81 3.63
N VAL A 82 0.94 -7.76 3.67
CA VAL A 82 0.60 -6.96 2.50
C VAL A 82 1.28 -5.61 2.58
N MET A 83 1.99 -5.22 1.53
CA MET A 83 2.49 -3.87 1.40
C MET A 83 1.46 -3.00 0.69
N VAL A 84 1.04 -1.92 1.32
CA VAL A 84 0.13 -0.92 0.75
C VAL A 84 0.98 0.19 0.13
N GLY A 85 0.76 0.45 -1.15
CA GLY A 85 1.41 1.53 -1.86
C GLY A 85 2.04 1.11 -3.17
N PRO A 86 2.31 2.07 -4.03
CA PRO A 86 2.08 3.49 -3.78
C PRO A 86 0.59 3.86 -3.78
N VAL A 87 0.24 4.85 -2.96
CA VAL A 87 -1.04 5.56 -3.05
C VAL A 87 -0.74 6.86 -3.79
N ALA A 88 -1.17 6.94 -5.04
CA ALA A 88 -0.80 8.02 -5.94
C ALA A 88 -2.01 8.82 -6.35
N VAL A 89 -1.89 10.15 -6.32
CA VAL A 89 -2.87 11.08 -6.88
C VAL A 89 -2.11 12.07 -7.76
N VAL A 90 -2.65 12.37 -8.94
CA VAL A 90 -2.01 13.35 -9.83
C VAL A 90 -1.79 14.65 -9.09
N PRO A 91 -0.64 15.34 -9.29
CA PRO A 91 -0.27 16.50 -8.46
C PRO A 91 -1.32 17.61 -8.42
N GLU A 92 -1.99 17.88 -9.53
CA GLU A 92 -3.02 18.93 -9.64
C GLU A 92 -4.34 18.60 -8.93
N ARG A 93 -4.53 17.36 -8.51
CA ARG A 93 -5.76 16.90 -7.86
C ARG A 93 -5.53 16.44 -6.42
N GLN A 94 -4.34 16.66 -5.87
CA GLN A 94 -4.07 16.38 -4.46
C GLN A 94 -4.92 17.30 -3.58
N SER A 95 -5.24 16.84 -2.36
CA SER A 95 -6.11 17.55 -1.41
C SER A 95 -7.61 17.53 -1.74
N GLU A 96 -8.05 16.80 -2.77
CA GLU A 96 -9.47 16.64 -3.12
C GLU A 96 -10.10 15.38 -2.52
N GLY A 97 -9.36 14.60 -1.73
CA GLY A 97 -9.87 13.41 -1.05
C GLY A 97 -9.78 12.11 -1.83
N PHE A 98 -9.17 12.08 -3.02
CA PHE A 98 -9.03 10.85 -3.81
C PHE A 98 -8.20 9.78 -3.09
N GLY A 99 -7.10 10.18 -2.43
CA GLY A 99 -6.27 9.25 -1.65
C GLY A 99 -7.03 8.61 -0.51
N GLN A 100 -7.87 9.38 0.19
CA GLN A 100 -8.71 8.86 1.27
C GLN A 100 -9.77 7.89 0.72
N GLY A 101 -10.36 8.20 -0.42
CA GLY A 101 -11.31 7.31 -1.08
C GLY A 101 -10.67 5.97 -1.48
N LEU A 102 -9.46 6.01 -2.01
CA LEU A 102 -8.69 4.82 -2.37
C LEU A 102 -8.37 3.97 -1.13
N MET A 103 -7.93 4.58 -0.04
CA MET A 103 -7.66 3.87 1.20
C MET A 103 -8.93 3.23 1.77
N SER A 104 -10.05 3.94 1.76
CA SER A 104 -11.34 3.40 2.22
C SER A 104 -11.77 2.21 1.39
N ALA A 105 -11.64 2.27 0.06
CA ALA A 105 -11.98 1.14 -0.83
C ALA A 105 -11.13 -0.10 -0.53
N MET A 106 -9.84 0.09 -0.31
CA MET A 106 -8.92 -1.01 0.01
C MET A 106 -9.27 -1.64 1.37
N LEU A 107 -9.53 -0.83 2.39
CA LEU A 107 -9.89 -1.32 3.72
C LEU A 107 -11.24 -2.05 3.71
N ASP A 108 -12.22 -1.57 2.95
CA ASP A 108 -13.50 -2.25 2.78
C ASP A 108 -13.33 -3.59 2.07
N ALA A 109 -12.48 -3.65 1.04
CA ALA A 109 -12.18 -4.89 0.34
C ALA A 109 -11.50 -5.90 1.25
N GLU A 110 -10.54 -5.46 2.05
CA GLU A 110 -9.87 -6.31 3.05
C GLU A 110 -10.89 -6.89 4.04
N ALA A 111 -11.79 -6.06 4.55
CA ALA A 111 -12.81 -6.52 5.49
C ALA A 111 -13.74 -7.58 4.90
N ARG A 112 -14.07 -7.47 3.59
CA ARG A 112 -14.89 -8.46 2.89
C ARG A 112 -14.17 -9.77 2.64
N LEU A 113 -12.84 -9.74 2.49
CA LEU A 113 -12.02 -10.93 2.27
C LEU A 113 -11.69 -11.65 3.56
N ALA A 114 -11.86 -11.01 4.72
CA ALA A 114 -11.60 -11.63 6.01
C ALA A 114 -12.56 -12.80 6.26
N GLN A 115 -12.00 -13.92 6.70
CA GLN A 115 -12.76 -15.12 7.04
C GLN A 115 -13.01 -15.16 8.56
N PRO A 116 -14.12 -15.78 9.04
CA PRO A 116 -14.41 -15.83 10.48
C PRO A 116 -13.30 -16.46 11.34
N ASN A 117 -12.53 -17.39 10.75
CA ASN A 117 -11.47 -18.12 11.45
C ASN A 117 -10.06 -17.76 10.95
N GLN A 118 -9.95 -16.75 10.10
CA GLN A 118 -8.67 -16.36 9.52
C GLN A 118 -8.60 -14.84 9.47
N ALA A 119 -7.79 -14.25 10.33
CA ALA A 119 -7.55 -12.81 10.33
C ALA A 119 -6.92 -12.38 9.00
N ALA A 120 -7.27 -11.19 8.52
CA ALA A 120 -6.58 -10.58 7.40
C ALA A 120 -5.10 -10.39 7.74
N LEU A 121 -4.25 -10.49 6.70
CA LEU A 121 -2.82 -10.26 6.88
C LEU A 121 -2.54 -8.84 7.35
N ALA A 122 -1.51 -8.68 8.16
CA ALA A 122 -1.02 -7.36 8.55
C ALA A 122 -0.63 -6.57 7.31
N GLN A 123 -0.79 -5.26 7.39
CA GLN A 123 -0.44 -4.34 6.32
C GLN A 123 0.72 -3.45 6.76
N VAL A 124 1.62 -3.15 5.82
CA VAL A 124 2.76 -2.27 6.04
C VAL A 124 2.83 -1.24 4.91
N LEU A 125 3.27 -0.04 5.23
CA LEU A 125 3.53 0.99 4.23
C LEU A 125 4.69 1.88 4.68
N ILE A 126 5.24 2.61 3.72
CA ILE A 126 6.20 3.69 3.99
C ILE A 126 5.48 5.00 3.70
N GLY A 127 5.27 5.82 4.73
CA GLY A 127 4.52 7.05 4.60
C GLY A 127 4.51 7.89 5.86
N ASP A 128 3.67 8.91 5.85
CA ASP A 128 3.57 9.88 6.93
C ASP A 128 2.63 9.38 8.02
N ALA A 129 3.14 9.22 9.24
CA ALA A 129 2.37 8.75 10.37
C ALA A 129 1.21 9.69 10.73
N SER A 130 1.37 10.99 10.54
CA SER A 130 0.31 11.97 10.80
C SER A 130 -0.87 11.80 9.84
N TYR A 131 -0.63 11.31 8.63
CA TYR A 131 -1.66 11.04 7.63
C TYR A 131 -2.25 9.63 7.79
N TYR A 132 -1.42 8.60 7.80
CA TYR A 132 -1.88 7.21 7.80
C TYR A 132 -2.33 6.72 9.19
N GLY A 133 -2.01 7.43 10.26
CA GLY A 133 -2.48 7.12 11.61
C GLY A 133 -4.00 7.12 11.74
N ARG A 134 -4.71 7.88 10.90
CA ARG A 134 -6.19 7.90 10.88
C ARG A 134 -6.81 6.53 10.57
N TRP A 135 -6.06 5.64 9.92
CA TRP A 135 -6.49 4.27 9.61
C TRP A 135 -5.82 3.22 10.49
N GLY A 136 -5.14 3.64 11.55
CA GLY A 136 -4.52 2.73 12.52
C GLY A 136 -3.08 2.32 12.19
N PHE A 137 -2.47 2.89 11.16
CA PHE A 137 -1.05 2.65 10.88
C PHE A 137 -0.17 3.37 11.90
N SER A 138 0.84 2.67 12.43
CA SER A 138 1.82 3.27 13.33
C SER A 138 3.19 2.61 13.20
N ALA A 139 4.23 3.31 13.66
CA ALA A 139 5.59 2.79 13.69
C ALA A 139 5.90 1.93 14.92
N ALA A 140 4.96 1.83 15.88
CA ALA A 140 5.19 1.09 17.11
C ALA A 140 5.57 -0.38 16.89
N PRO A 141 4.89 -1.16 16.00
CA PRO A 141 5.24 -2.57 15.81
C PRO A 141 6.46 -2.80 14.92
N THR A 142 6.99 -1.78 14.23
CA THR A 142 8.00 -1.96 13.19
C THR A 142 9.43 -1.68 13.64
N GLY A 143 9.64 -1.44 14.93
CA GLY A 143 10.96 -1.01 15.45
C GLY A 143 12.11 -1.97 15.20
N GLY A 144 11.83 -3.26 15.11
CA GLY A 144 12.82 -4.29 14.79
C GLY A 144 12.80 -4.76 13.32
N TRP A 145 11.95 -4.18 12.49
CA TRP A 145 11.87 -4.53 11.07
C TRP A 145 12.85 -3.68 10.26
N ARG A 146 13.42 -4.28 9.24
CA ARG A 146 14.39 -3.64 8.35
C ARG A 146 13.91 -3.71 6.91
N CYS A 147 14.34 -2.74 6.11
CA CYS A 147 14.06 -2.68 4.69
C CYS A 147 15.36 -2.92 3.89
N PRO A 148 15.27 -3.44 2.66
CA PRO A 148 16.46 -3.72 1.82
C PRO A 148 16.97 -2.46 1.11
N GLY A 149 17.03 -1.35 1.79
CA GLY A 149 17.51 -0.07 1.29
C GLY A 149 17.25 1.06 2.28
N PRO A 150 17.61 2.29 1.93
CA PRO A 150 17.42 3.44 2.83
C PRO A 150 15.94 3.68 3.14
N TYR A 151 15.63 3.97 4.39
CA TYR A 151 14.29 4.35 4.83
C TYR A 151 14.38 5.11 6.17
N ASP A 152 13.32 5.87 6.45
CA ASP A 152 13.14 6.50 7.75
C ASP A 152 12.30 5.57 8.64
N PRO A 153 12.83 5.06 9.77
CA PRO A 153 12.09 4.17 10.66
C PRO A 153 10.75 4.74 11.14
N ALA A 154 10.66 6.06 11.30
CA ALA A 154 9.41 6.72 11.71
C ALA A 154 8.33 6.66 10.63
N ARG A 155 8.68 6.35 9.39
CA ARG A 155 7.77 6.23 8.25
C ARG A 155 7.42 4.80 7.89
N LEU A 156 8.04 3.80 8.51
CA LEU A 156 7.66 2.40 8.33
C LEU A 156 6.52 2.09 9.27
N LEU A 157 5.31 2.00 8.72
CA LEU A 157 4.08 1.91 9.50
C LEU A 157 3.37 0.59 9.22
N ALA A 158 2.75 0.04 10.25
CA ALA A 158 1.98 -1.20 10.11
C ALA A 158 0.65 -1.12 10.87
N ARG A 159 -0.32 -1.92 10.39
CA ARG A 159 -1.61 -2.15 11.05
C ARG A 159 -2.09 -3.57 10.83
N GLY A 160 -2.98 -4.04 11.67
CA GLY A 160 -3.63 -5.33 11.52
C GLY A 160 -3.91 -6.01 12.84
N ALA A 161 -4.90 -6.89 12.85
CA ALA A 161 -5.31 -7.62 14.05
C ALA A 161 -4.26 -8.64 14.52
N ASN A 162 -3.42 -9.14 13.58
CA ASN A 162 -2.42 -10.17 13.87
C ASN A 162 -1.01 -9.61 14.11
N LEU A 163 -0.85 -8.30 14.28
CA LEU A 163 0.48 -7.71 14.52
C LEU A 163 1.18 -8.28 15.74
N ALA A 164 0.43 -8.60 16.80
CA ALA A 164 1.00 -9.18 18.01
C ALA A 164 1.64 -10.56 17.78
N ALA A 165 1.22 -11.28 16.73
CA ALA A 165 1.78 -12.59 16.37
C ALA A 165 2.93 -12.48 15.36
N MET A 166 3.22 -11.28 14.86
CA MET A 166 4.32 -11.07 13.92
C MET A 166 5.68 -11.11 14.65
N PRO A 167 6.74 -11.53 13.94
CA PRO A 167 8.08 -11.44 14.52
C PRO A 167 8.43 -10.00 14.94
N ALA A 168 9.09 -9.86 16.09
CA ALA A 168 9.54 -8.56 16.56
C ALA A 168 10.68 -8.01 15.69
N GLU A 169 11.45 -8.90 15.07
CA GLU A 169 12.60 -8.57 14.22
C GLU A 169 12.50 -9.29 12.88
N GLY A 170 13.01 -8.66 11.83
CA GLY A 170 13.08 -9.28 10.52
C GLY A 170 13.41 -8.32 9.40
N MET A 171 13.52 -8.87 8.19
CA MET A 171 13.79 -8.13 6.96
C MET A 171 12.59 -8.24 6.03
N LEU A 172 12.09 -7.09 5.57
CA LEU A 172 11.04 -7.04 4.55
C LEU A 172 11.61 -7.37 3.18
N GLY A 173 10.84 -8.12 2.41
CA GLY A 173 11.18 -8.50 1.05
C GLY A 173 9.99 -9.11 0.32
N PRO A 174 10.21 -9.57 -0.93
CA PRO A 174 9.14 -10.20 -1.70
C PRO A 174 8.62 -11.47 -1.02
N TRP A 175 7.35 -11.77 -1.26
CA TRP A 175 6.79 -13.05 -0.84
C TRP A 175 7.22 -14.13 -1.83
N GLU A 176 8.05 -15.04 -1.36
CA GLU A 176 8.51 -16.24 -2.07
C GLU A 176 8.08 -17.43 -1.23
N GLY A 177 6.80 -17.70 -1.30
CA GLY A 177 6.16 -18.72 -0.49
C GLY A 177 6.23 -20.12 -1.01
#